data_9a40bf36933409e13cb21e2cec87456d
#
_entry.id   9a40bf36933409e13cb21e2cec87456d
#
_cell.length_a   1.000
_cell.length_b   1.000
_cell.length_c   1.000
_cell.angle_alpha   90.00
_cell.angle_beta   90.00
_cell.angle_gamma   90.00
#
_symmetry.space_group_name_H-M   'P 1'
#
loop_
_entity.id
_entity.type
_entity.pdbx_description
1 polymer ?
#
loop_
_entity_poly.entity_id
_entity_poly.type
_entity_poly.pdbx_seq_one_letter_code
_entity_poly.pdbx_strand_id
1 'polypeptide(L)'
;MGLFLNPDNRAFKTAIDSEIYVDKTGLIEFTNKVLGTQQAFICNSRPRRFGKSITANMLAAYYSKGCDSQELFAGLAIEKSPAYQKQLNKYDVIHFDVQWCCKEAGSAEKTVAFISQVLMEELREAYGEYIPEKVTKVSTALAYISDATGNRFVIIVDEWDVLIRDESTNRIAQEEYIDFLRSLFKGIEPTRYIALAFMTGILPIKKFKTQSALNNFDEYTMLDSGVLAPYIGFTESEVRVLCEKYHKDFAEVKRWYDGYQLGGYHVYNPRAVVGVMLRGTFQSYWSQTGTYESIIPLINMNFDGLKTDIVTMLSGDAVLVRTNSYQNDMVTFKNKHDVMTSLIHLGYLAYEQQEQKAYIPNEEVRSEFVNALEETAWDEFADFQRLSREVLNATLDMDADAVASMIEKVHMEYTSAIQYNDENSLSSVLTVAYLCAMQYYFKPVREMPLGRGFADFVFIPKQYYAHSYPALLVELKWNKNADTAMKQIKEKKYPVSLQNFADEILLVGINYDKKTKEHTCSIEKFICGSNQ
;
A
#
# COMPACT_ATOMS: atom_id res chain seq x y z
N MET A 1 34.92 -5.71 -11.08
CA MET A 1 33.54 -5.91 -10.61
C MET A 1 33.60 -6.46 -9.20
N GLY A 2 33.09 -5.71 -8.23
CA GLY A 2 32.98 -6.16 -6.84
C GLY A 2 31.58 -6.66 -6.53
N LEU A 3 31.37 -7.10 -5.30
CA LEU A 3 30.07 -7.48 -4.77
C LEU A 3 29.17 -6.26 -4.61
N PHE A 4 29.72 -5.14 -4.12
CA PHE A 4 29.04 -3.87 -3.92
C PHE A 4 29.53 -2.77 -4.86
N LEU A 5 30.82 -2.76 -5.17
CA LEU A 5 31.42 -1.74 -6.03
C LEU A 5 31.34 -2.15 -7.51
N ASN A 6 30.72 -1.28 -8.32
CA ASN A 6 30.55 -1.47 -9.76
C ASN A 6 29.89 -2.83 -10.11
N PRO A 7 28.66 -3.08 -9.58
CA PRO A 7 27.95 -4.33 -9.85
C PRO A 7 27.64 -4.47 -11.35
N ASP A 8 27.39 -5.70 -11.77
CA ASP A 8 26.92 -6.00 -13.12
C ASP A 8 25.42 -5.67 -13.31
N ASN A 9 24.90 -5.92 -14.51
CA ASN A 9 23.51 -5.63 -14.89
C ASN A 9 22.59 -6.86 -14.88
N ARG A 10 23.06 -8.05 -14.42
CA ARG A 10 22.31 -9.31 -14.49
C ARG A 10 20.98 -9.25 -13.73
N ALA A 11 20.95 -8.59 -12.58
CA ALA A 11 19.73 -8.49 -11.78
C ALA A 11 18.63 -7.70 -12.51
N PHE A 12 18.98 -6.62 -13.19
CA PHE A 12 18.04 -5.86 -14.01
C PHE A 12 17.67 -6.60 -15.30
N LYS A 13 18.63 -7.29 -15.94
CA LYS A 13 18.36 -8.15 -17.09
C LYS A 13 17.32 -9.23 -16.76
N THR A 14 17.44 -9.89 -15.63
CA THR A 14 16.45 -10.88 -15.16
C THR A 14 15.04 -10.27 -15.02
N ALA A 15 14.93 -9.01 -14.59
CA ALA A 15 13.65 -8.33 -14.51
C ALA A 15 13.05 -8.04 -15.91
N ILE A 16 13.87 -7.59 -16.85
CA ILE A 16 13.42 -7.33 -18.24
C ILE A 16 13.02 -8.62 -18.96
N ASP A 17 13.76 -9.71 -18.76
CA ASP A 17 13.49 -11.01 -19.38
C ASP A 17 12.25 -11.71 -18.79
N SER A 18 11.61 -11.13 -17.76
CA SER A 18 10.38 -11.67 -17.18
C SER A 18 9.20 -11.54 -18.14
N GLU A 19 8.25 -12.48 -18.10
CA GLU A 19 7.05 -12.49 -18.96
C GLU A 19 6.26 -11.19 -18.92
N ILE A 20 6.20 -10.56 -17.76
CA ILE A 20 5.62 -9.24 -17.55
C ILE A 20 6.69 -8.31 -16.99
N TYR A 21 7.16 -7.42 -17.82
CA TYR A 21 7.98 -6.27 -17.45
C TYR A 21 7.25 -4.99 -17.87
N VAL A 22 7.21 -4.01 -16.95
CA VAL A 22 6.67 -2.67 -17.22
C VAL A 22 7.81 -1.68 -17.12
N ASP A 23 8.02 -0.93 -18.20
CA ASP A 23 9.13 0.01 -18.32
C ASP A 23 8.99 1.20 -17.36
N LYS A 24 9.91 1.29 -16.41
CA LYS A 24 10.02 2.38 -15.43
C LYS A 24 11.29 3.22 -15.62
N THR A 25 11.98 3.05 -16.76
CA THR A 25 13.24 3.76 -17.02
C THR A 25 13.09 5.27 -17.14
N GLY A 26 11.86 5.80 -17.24
CA GLY A 26 11.58 7.23 -17.11
C GLY A 26 12.07 7.83 -15.78
N LEU A 27 12.20 7.04 -14.71
CA LEU A 27 12.84 7.48 -13.46
C LEU A 27 14.28 7.95 -13.67
N ILE A 28 15.01 7.30 -14.58
CA ILE A 28 16.42 7.65 -14.88
C ILE A 28 16.52 9.07 -15.45
N GLU A 29 15.50 9.51 -16.19
CA GLU A 29 15.50 10.90 -16.66
C GLU A 29 15.46 11.90 -15.50
N PHE A 30 14.66 11.61 -14.46
CA PHE A 30 14.63 12.42 -13.25
C PHE A 30 15.97 12.36 -12.51
N THR A 31 16.53 11.17 -12.27
CA THR A 31 17.80 11.03 -11.57
C THR A 31 18.95 11.68 -12.33
N ASN A 32 18.96 11.62 -13.65
CA ASN A 32 19.95 12.32 -14.49
C ASN A 32 19.89 13.86 -14.33
N LYS A 33 18.71 14.44 -14.12
CA LYS A 33 18.53 15.89 -13.91
C LYS A 33 19.11 16.37 -12.58
N VAL A 34 19.06 15.52 -11.56
CA VAL A 34 19.49 15.89 -10.20
C VAL A 34 20.92 15.47 -9.86
N LEU A 35 21.61 14.74 -10.75
CA LEU A 35 23.01 14.34 -10.55
C LEU A 35 23.89 15.52 -10.15
N GLY A 36 24.59 15.40 -9.03
CA GLY A 36 25.53 16.40 -8.52
C GLY A 36 24.88 17.70 -8.03
N THR A 37 23.58 17.72 -7.82
CA THR A 37 22.82 18.83 -7.22
C THR A 37 22.46 18.56 -5.76
N GLN A 38 21.84 19.53 -5.10
CA GLN A 38 21.32 19.32 -3.74
C GLN A 38 20.18 18.29 -3.68
N GLN A 39 19.43 18.10 -4.76
CA GLN A 39 18.36 17.12 -4.89
C GLN A 39 18.86 15.70 -5.25
N ALA A 40 20.17 15.49 -5.29
CA ALA A 40 20.76 14.18 -5.62
C ALA A 40 20.64 13.14 -4.50
N PHE A 41 20.10 13.51 -3.35
CA PHE A 41 19.88 12.61 -2.22
C PHE A 41 18.40 12.25 -2.16
N ILE A 42 18.06 11.05 -2.59
CA ILE A 42 16.68 10.58 -2.77
C ILE A 42 16.43 9.39 -1.86
N CYS A 43 15.37 9.45 -1.05
CA CYS A 43 14.85 8.28 -0.33
C CYS A 43 13.44 7.98 -0.83
N ASN A 44 13.25 6.80 -1.39
CA ASN A 44 11.96 6.33 -1.83
C ASN A 44 11.41 5.22 -0.94
N SER A 45 10.31 5.48 -0.26
CA SER A 45 9.65 4.53 0.63
C SER A 45 8.33 4.07 0.03
N ARG A 46 8.22 2.75 -0.19
CA ARG A 46 7.03 2.07 -0.70
C ARG A 46 6.81 0.75 0.03
N PRO A 47 5.58 0.28 0.11
CA PRO A 47 5.30 -1.03 0.68
C PRO A 47 6.09 -2.16 0.02
N ARG A 48 6.06 -3.31 0.65
CA ARG A 48 6.66 -4.52 0.05
C ARG A 48 6.04 -4.79 -1.34
N ARG A 49 6.88 -5.28 -2.28
CA ARG A 49 6.47 -5.74 -3.63
C ARG A 49 6.01 -4.66 -4.62
N PHE A 50 6.31 -3.40 -4.33
CA PHE A 50 6.08 -2.29 -5.27
C PHE A 50 7.19 -2.15 -6.34
N GLY A 51 8.19 -3.03 -6.36
CA GLY A 51 9.26 -3.02 -7.37
C GLY A 51 10.49 -2.19 -6.97
N LYS A 52 10.68 -1.87 -5.69
CA LYS A 52 11.81 -1.10 -5.17
C LYS A 52 13.18 -1.65 -5.59
N SER A 53 13.41 -2.93 -5.33
CA SER A 53 14.68 -3.59 -5.68
C SER A 53 14.92 -3.65 -7.19
N ILE A 54 13.85 -3.79 -8.02
CA ILE A 54 13.96 -3.70 -9.47
C ILE A 54 14.41 -2.31 -9.87
N THR A 55 13.89 -1.26 -9.21
CA THR A 55 14.30 0.13 -9.43
C THR A 55 15.76 0.35 -9.04
N ALA A 56 16.20 -0.16 -7.88
CA ALA A 56 17.59 -0.10 -7.43
C ALA A 56 18.53 -0.78 -8.43
N ASN A 57 18.18 -1.99 -8.88
CA ASN A 57 18.93 -2.75 -9.88
C ASN A 57 18.98 -2.04 -11.24
N MET A 58 17.88 -1.40 -11.65
CA MET A 58 17.80 -0.59 -12.87
C MET A 58 18.78 0.58 -12.83
N LEU A 59 18.81 1.32 -11.73
CA LEU A 59 19.74 2.45 -11.55
C LEU A 59 21.18 1.96 -11.48
N ALA A 60 21.46 0.85 -10.79
CA ALA A 60 22.79 0.24 -10.75
C ALA A 60 23.25 -0.16 -12.15
N ALA A 61 22.43 -0.87 -12.91
CA ALA A 61 22.74 -1.28 -14.28
C ALA A 61 22.97 -0.08 -15.23
N TYR A 62 22.23 1.01 -15.02
CA TYR A 62 22.36 2.19 -15.87
C TYR A 62 23.65 2.98 -15.59
N TYR A 63 23.95 3.22 -14.31
CA TYR A 63 25.09 4.08 -13.95
C TYR A 63 26.43 3.36 -13.88
N SER A 64 26.44 2.04 -13.54
CA SER A 64 27.68 1.29 -13.26
C SER A 64 28.61 1.21 -14.47
N LYS A 65 29.84 1.68 -14.29
CA LYS A 65 30.92 1.48 -15.27
C LYS A 65 31.48 0.05 -15.26
N GLY A 66 31.01 -0.80 -14.34
CA GLY A 66 31.43 -2.20 -14.25
C GLY A 66 30.79 -3.12 -15.30
N CYS A 67 29.84 -2.61 -16.09
CA CYS A 67 29.14 -3.38 -17.12
C CYS A 67 28.86 -2.52 -18.36
N ASP A 68 28.55 -3.18 -19.47
CA ASP A 68 27.94 -2.54 -20.65
C ASP A 68 26.45 -2.88 -20.67
N SER A 69 25.64 -1.85 -20.60
CA SER A 69 24.18 -1.97 -20.55
C SER A 69 23.47 -1.34 -21.75
N GLN A 70 24.19 -0.97 -22.79
CA GLN A 70 23.62 -0.28 -23.95
C GLN A 70 22.48 -1.11 -24.59
N GLU A 71 22.69 -2.38 -24.84
CA GLU A 71 21.66 -3.26 -25.40
C GLU A 71 20.48 -3.47 -24.46
N LEU A 72 20.73 -3.46 -23.13
CA LEU A 72 19.71 -3.69 -22.11
C LEU A 72 18.70 -2.55 -22.02
N PHE A 73 19.12 -1.32 -22.29
CA PHE A 73 18.25 -0.15 -22.29
C PHE A 73 17.73 0.24 -23.69
N ALA A 74 18.13 -0.46 -24.75
CA ALA A 74 17.64 -0.23 -26.09
C ALA A 74 16.13 -0.47 -26.20
N GLY A 75 15.41 0.47 -26.81
CA GLY A 75 13.95 0.43 -26.93
C GLY A 75 13.16 0.86 -25.69
N LEU A 76 13.82 1.08 -24.53
CA LEU A 76 13.17 1.56 -23.32
C LEU A 76 13.01 3.09 -23.33
N ALA A 77 12.12 3.60 -22.49
CA ALA A 77 11.74 5.03 -22.46
C ALA A 77 12.94 5.97 -22.30
N ILE A 78 13.93 5.59 -21.49
CA ILE A 78 15.15 6.39 -21.25
C ILE A 78 16.00 6.62 -22.49
N GLU A 79 15.97 5.70 -23.46
CA GLU A 79 16.76 5.86 -24.70
C GLU A 79 16.44 7.15 -25.45
N LYS A 80 15.20 7.65 -25.31
CA LYS A 80 14.75 8.91 -25.91
C LYS A 80 15.28 10.16 -25.21
N SER A 81 15.87 10.02 -24.03
CA SER A 81 16.38 11.15 -23.25
C SER A 81 17.70 11.67 -23.84
N PRO A 82 17.86 13.01 -24.01
CA PRO A 82 19.11 13.58 -24.48
C PRO A 82 20.33 13.29 -23.57
N ALA A 83 20.08 12.98 -22.30
CA ALA A 83 21.12 12.64 -21.33
C ALA A 83 21.52 11.17 -21.35
N TYR A 84 20.80 10.30 -22.08
CA TYR A 84 20.97 8.85 -22.04
C TYR A 84 22.42 8.41 -22.21
N GLN A 85 22.99 8.67 -23.40
CA GLN A 85 24.36 8.25 -23.71
C GLN A 85 25.44 8.93 -22.87
N LYS A 86 25.16 10.13 -22.36
CA LYS A 86 26.11 10.91 -21.57
C LYS A 86 26.34 10.29 -20.20
N GLN A 87 25.34 9.64 -19.62
CA GLN A 87 25.35 9.14 -18.25
C GLN A 87 25.42 7.61 -18.17
N LEU A 88 25.07 6.89 -19.24
CA LEU A 88 25.07 5.43 -19.29
C LEU A 88 26.46 4.86 -19.00
N ASN A 89 26.57 4.05 -17.98
CA ASN A 89 27.80 3.34 -17.56
C ASN A 89 29.01 4.26 -17.31
N LYS A 90 28.77 5.44 -16.69
CA LYS A 90 29.83 6.47 -16.48
C LYS A 90 30.29 6.61 -15.04
N TYR A 91 29.62 5.98 -14.09
CA TYR A 91 29.87 6.22 -12.67
C TYR A 91 30.45 5.00 -11.95
N ASP A 92 31.21 5.26 -10.91
CA ASP A 92 31.44 4.27 -9.88
C ASP A 92 30.14 4.12 -9.08
N VAL A 93 29.59 2.90 -9.06
CA VAL A 93 28.34 2.60 -8.35
C VAL A 93 28.66 1.74 -7.13
N ILE A 94 28.16 2.17 -5.98
CA ILE A 94 28.10 1.33 -4.78
C ILE A 94 26.63 0.93 -4.60
N HIS A 95 26.35 -0.37 -4.62
CA HIS A 95 25.00 -0.91 -4.44
C HIS A 95 25.03 -2.08 -3.48
N PHE A 96 24.24 -1.99 -2.39
CA PHE A 96 24.06 -3.08 -1.44
C PHE A 96 22.63 -3.11 -0.90
N ASP A 97 22.19 -4.33 -0.56
CA ASP A 97 20.91 -4.64 0.10
C ASP A 97 21.20 -4.89 1.59
N VAL A 98 20.64 -4.05 2.46
CA VAL A 98 20.86 -4.12 3.92
C VAL A 98 20.28 -5.40 4.52
N GLN A 99 19.15 -5.91 3.98
CA GLN A 99 18.56 -7.17 4.44
C GLN A 99 19.48 -8.36 4.18
N TRP A 100 20.06 -8.41 3.00
CA TRP A 100 21.04 -9.44 2.65
C TRP A 100 22.29 -9.31 3.52
N CYS A 101 22.83 -8.10 3.67
CA CYS A 101 24.01 -7.84 4.51
C CYS A 101 23.80 -8.28 5.97
N CYS A 102 22.61 -8.04 6.53
CA CYS A 102 22.27 -8.46 7.90
C CYS A 102 22.30 -9.99 8.04
N LYS A 103 21.82 -10.73 7.05
CA LYS A 103 21.85 -12.19 7.03
C LYS A 103 23.27 -12.74 6.91
N GLU A 104 24.10 -12.18 6.01
CA GLU A 104 25.49 -12.60 5.83
C GLU A 104 26.36 -12.27 7.06
N ALA A 105 26.11 -11.13 7.70
CA ALA A 105 26.78 -10.77 8.95
C ALA A 105 26.43 -11.70 10.13
N GLY A 106 25.31 -12.41 10.05
CA GLY A 106 24.81 -13.34 11.06
C GLY A 106 24.16 -12.67 12.28
N SER A 107 24.22 -11.35 12.41
CA SER A 107 23.47 -10.57 13.41
C SER A 107 23.37 -9.09 13.03
N ALA A 108 22.37 -8.40 13.58
CA ALA A 108 22.15 -6.98 13.35
C ALA A 108 23.36 -6.11 13.76
N GLU A 109 24.00 -6.42 14.89
CA GLU A 109 25.16 -5.70 15.42
C GLU A 109 26.40 -5.79 14.53
N LYS A 110 26.52 -6.85 13.75
CA LYS A 110 27.67 -7.06 12.86
C LYS A 110 27.45 -6.50 11.46
N THR A 111 26.25 -6.06 11.14
CA THR A 111 25.87 -5.63 9.78
C THR A 111 26.73 -4.47 9.28
N VAL A 112 26.92 -3.44 10.10
CA VAL A 112 27.73 -2.26 9.74
C VAL A 112 29.19 -2.64 9.52
N ALA A 113 29.72 -3.48 10.39
CA ALA A 113 31.11 -3.96 10.26
C ALA A 113 31.31 -4.77 8.97
N PHE A 114 30.36 -5.67 8.64
CA PHE A 114 30.36 -6.44 7.40
C PHE A 114 30.32 -5.54 6.15
N ILE A 115 29.36 -4.61 6.09
CA ILE A 115 29.26 -3.67 4.96
C ILE A 115 30.54 -2.85 4.81
N SER A 116 31.06 -2.32 5.92
CA SER A 116 32.25 -1.49 5.91
C SER A 116 33.51 -2.27 5.48
N GLN A 117 33.64 -3.52 5.93
CA GLN A 117 34.77 -4.39 5.55
C GLN A 117 34.74 -4.67 4.04
N VAL A 118 33.62 -5.17 3.51
CA VAL A 118 33.51 -5.50 2.08
C VAL A 118 33.77 -4.27 1.21
N LEU A 119 33.16 -3.13 1.54
CA LEU A 119 33.39 -1.89 0.79
C LEU A 119 34.86 -1.43 0.85
N MET A 120 35.51 -1.50 2.02
CA MET A 120 36.90 -1.10 2.15
C MET A 120 37.85 -2.03 1.38
N GLU A 121 37.58 -3.34 1.37
CA GLU A 121 38.36 -4.31 0.60
C GLU A 121 38.25 -4.01 -0.90
N GLU A 122 37.04 -3.85 -1.44
CA GLU A 122 36.78 -3.54 -2.86
C GLU A 122 37.33 -2.17 -3.28
N LEU A 123 37.17 -1.13 -2.42
CA LEU A 123 37.73 0.19 -2.68
C LEU A 123 39.27 0.16 -2.70
N ARG A 124 39.91 -0.64 -1.82
CA ARG A 124 41.35 -0.80 -1.83
C ARG A 124 41.84 -1.60 -3.04
N GLU A 125 41.12 -2.60 -3.47
CA GLU A 125 41.43 -3.34 -4.70
C GLU A 125 41.39 -2.42 -5.94
N ALA A 126 40.36 -1.57 -6.02
CA ALA A 126 40.17 -0.72 -7.19
C ALA A 126 40.98 0.59 -7.16
N TYR A 127 41.23 1.14 -5.95
CA TYR A 127 41.76 2.49 -5.75
C TYR A 127 42.82 2.58 -4.64
N GLY A 128 43.50 1.48 -4.31
CA GLY A 128 44.42 1.42 -3.16
C GLY A 128 45.52 2.46 -3.17
N GLU A 129 45.99 2.86 -4.37
CA GLU A 129 47.02 3.91 -4.53
C GLU A 129 46.59 5.29 -4.01
N TYR A 130 45.25 5.56 -3.96
CA TYR A 130 44.71 6.82 -3.48
C TYR A 130 44.25 6.78 -2.02
N ILE A 131 44.19 5.58 -1.39
CA ILE A 131 43.69 5.41 -0.03
C ILE A 131 44.87 5.20 0.94
N PRO A 132 45.21 6.17 1.82
CA PRO A 132 46.24 5.97 2.83
C PRO A 132 45.94 4.73 3.71
N GLU A 133 47.01 3.99 4.08
CA GLU A 133 46.87 2.75 4.86
C GLU A 133 46.09 2.91 6.18
N LYS A 134 46.23 4.06 6.83
CA LYS A 134 45.57 4.40 8.10
C LYS A 134 44.05 4.67 7.97
N VAL A 135 43.52 4.80 6.75
CA VAL A 135 42.09 5.08 6.53
C VAL A 135 41.30 3.80 6.68
N THR A 136 40.36 3.79 7.61
CA THR A 136 39.46 2.65 7.91
C THR A 136 38.00 2.92 7.66
N LYS A 137 37.63 4.21 7.46
CA LYS A 137 36.23 4.61 7.23
C LYS A 137 35.94 4.71 5.75
N VAL A 138 34.82 4.12 5.31
CA VAL A 138 34.34 4.17 3.91
C VAL A 138 34.21 5.61 3.42
N SER A 139 33.54 6.48 4.16
CA SER A 139 33.33 7.89 3.77
C SER A 139 34.65 8.64 3.55
N THR A 140 35.67 8.36 4.39
CA THR A 140 37.01 8.96 4.25
C THR A 140 37.72 8.41 3.01
N ALA A 141 37.62 7.12 2.73
CA ALA A 141 38.18 6.51 1.53
C ALA A 141 37.59 7.11 0.25
N LEU A 142 36.26 7.25 0.21
CA LEU A 142 35.55 7.88 -0.92
C LEU A 142 36.00 9.33 -1.16
N ALA A 143 36.22 10.10 -0.09
CA ALA A 143 36.72 11.47 -0.21
C ALA A 143 38.14 11.51 -0.81
N TYR A 144 39.07 10.64 -0.35
CA TYR A 144 40.41 10.55 -0.92
C TYR A 144 40.42 10.16 -2.39
N ILE A 145 39.58 9.15 -2.76
CA ILE A 145 39.43 8.74 -4.17
C ILE A 145 38.92 9.87 -5.02
N SER A 146 37.87 10.54 -4.56
CA SER A 146 37.25 11.66 -5.29
C SER A 146 38.23 12.84 -5.48
N ASP A 147 38.97 13.20 -4.45
CA ASP A 147 39.96 14.27 -4.51
C ASP A 147 41.11 13.94 -5.48
N ALA A 148 41.52 12.69 -5.55
CA ALA A 148 42.63 12.27 -6.42
C ALA A 148 42.21 12.07 -7.87
N THR A 149 40.99 11.57 -8.12
CA THR A 149 40.54 11.15 -9.46
C THR A 149 39.51 12.09 -10.10
N GLY A 150 38.86 12.93 -9.30
CA GLY A 150 37.69 13.71 -9.75
C GLY A 150 36.40 12.88 -9.88
N ASN A 151 36.44 11.56 -9.64
CA ASN A 151 35.29 10.68 -9.75
C ASN A 151 34.29 10.95 -8.63
N ARG A 152 33.00 10.86 -8.96
CA ARG A 152 31.92 10.84 -7.99
C ARG A 152 31.16 9.54 -8.06
N PHE A 153 30.64 9.11 -6.93
CA PHE A 153 29.96 7.84 -6.78
C PHE A 153 28.44 8.00 -6.88
N VAL A 154 27.78 7.00 -7.47
CA VAL A 154 26.35 6.75 -7.31
C VAL A 154 26.20 5.69 -6.22
N ILE A 155 25.55 6.04 -5.11
CA ILE A 155 25.37 5.14 -3.97
C ILE A 155 23.91 4.74 -3.88
N ILE A 156 23.65 3.43 -3.97
CA ILE A 156 22.31 2.85 -3.94
C ILE A 156 22.22 1.91 -2.73
N VAL A 157 21.28 2.18 -1.83
CA VAL A 157 21.03 1.36 -0.64
C VAL A 157 19.63 0.81 -0.71
N ASP A 158 19.50 -0.50 -0.92
CA ASP A 158 18.20 -1.17 -0.94
C ASP A 158 17.85 -1.68 0.46
N GLU A 159 16.55 -1.70 0.80
CA GLU A 159 15.98 -2.09 2.09
C GLU A 159 16.68 -1.39 3.27
N TRP A 160 16.93 -0.07 3.13
CA TRP A 160 17.70 0.74 4.09
C TRP A 160 17.14 0.66 5.52
N ASP A 161 15.85 0.42 5.67
CA ASP A 161 15.12 0.50 6.94
C ASP A 161 15.03 -0.84 7.70
N VAL A 162 15.63 -1.91 7.20
CA VAL A 162 15.54 -3.27 7.78
C VAL A 162 15.92 -3.29 9.26
N LEU A 163 17.05 -2.68 9.64
CA LEU A 163 17.51 -2.65 11.03
C LEU A 163 16.60 -1.79 11.93
N ILE A 164 15.87 -0.85 11.37
CA ILE A 164 14.89 -0.02 12.10
C ILE A 164 13.58 -0.78 12.28
N ARG A 165 13.14 -1.49 11.24
CA ARG A 165 11.84 -2.15 11.16
C ARG A 165 11.85 -3.54 11.82
N ASP A 166 12.78 -4.38 11.41
CA ASP A 166 12.78 -5.81 11.78
C ASP A 166 13.54 -6.04 13.10
N GLU A 167 14.50 -5.16 13.45
CA GLU A 167 15.27 -5.15 14.70
C GLU A 167 14.85 -4.00 15.62
N SER A 168 13.55 -3.73 15.68
CA SER A 168 12.97 -2.53 16.33
C SER A 168 13.35 -2.36 17.81
N THR A 169 13.70 -3.43 18.50
CA THR A 169 14.13 -3.42 19.91
C THR A 169 15.66 -3.35 20.10
N ASN A 170 16.44 -3.59 19.04
CA ASN A 170 17.92 -3.60 19.08
C ASN A 170 18.49 -2.19 18.87
N ARG A 171 18.42 -1.36 19.90
CA ARG A 171 18.84 0.04 19.83
C ARG A 171 20.31 0.24 19.52
N ILE A 172 21.18 -0.68 19.95
CA ILE A 172 22.63 -0.58 19.72
C ILE A 172 22.91 -0.72 18.22
N ALA A 173 22.40 -1.77 17.59
CA ALA A 173 22.55 -1.97 16.15
C ALA A 173 21.95 -0.82 15.33
N GLN A 174 20.79 -0.31 15.74
CA GLN A 174 20.15 0.84 15.08
C GLN A 174 21.01 2.11 15.19
N GLU A 175 21.54 2.43 16.37
CA GLU A 175 22.38 3.62 16.57
C GLU A 175 23.67 3.53 15.74
N GLU A 176 24.34 2.39 15.75
CA GLU A 176 25.55 2.16 14.94
C GLU A 176 25.25 2.30 13.43
N TYR A 177 24.14 1.73 12.96
CA TYR A 177 23.74 1.81 11.57
C TYR A 177 23.39 3.24 11.16
N ILE A 178 22.63 3.98 11.97
CA ILE A 178 22.32 5.37 11.71
C ILE A 178 23.58 6.23 11.69
N ASP A 179 24.55 5.97 12.56
CA ASP A 179 25.83 6.69 12.57
C ASP A 179 26.67 6.36 11.34
N PHE A 180 26.64 5.11 10.86
CA PHE A 180 27.23 4.74 9.57
C PHE A 180 26.61 5.52 8.40
N LEU A 181 25.26 5.56 8.29
CA LEU A 181 24.57 6.33 7.25
C LEU A 181 24.86 7.84 7.36
N ARG A 182 24.91 8.38 8.58
CA ARG A 182 25.32 9.78 8.79
C ARG A 182 26.72 10.07 8.32
N SER A 183 27.67 9.17 8.61
CA SER A 183 29.05 9.34 8.17
C SER A 183 29.17 9.32 6.64
N LEU A 184 28.29 8.58 5.97
CA LEU A 184 28.31 8.40 4.52
C LEU A 184 27.61 9.55 3.79
N PHE A 185 26.50 10.08 4.35
CA PHE A 185 25.60 10.97 3.63
C PHE A 185 25.44 12.37 4.22
N LYS A 186 25.75 12.60 5.50
CA LYS A 186 25.44 13.87 6.18
C LYS A 186 26.63 14.83 6.21
N GLY A 187 26.36 16.10 5.95
CA GLY A 187 27.35 17.18 5.99
C GLY A 187 27.73 17.67 4.59
N ILE A 188 28.78 18.48 4.53
CA ILE A 188 29.31 19.06 3.29
C ILE A 188 30.19 18.06 2.52
N GLU A 189 30.97 17.27 3.23
CA GLU A 189 31.94 16.34 2.63
C GLU A 189 31.31 15.33 1.65
N PRO A 190 30.14 14.73 1.93
CA PRO A 190 29.50 13.82 0.98
C PRO A 190 29.20 14.45 -0.39
N THR A 191 28.93 15.75 -0.46
CA THR A 191 28.68 16.43 -1.75
C THR A 191 29.89 16.44 -2.70
N ARG A 192 31.09 16.17 -2.18
CA ARG A 192 32.33 16.10 -2.96
C ARG A 192 32.42 14.78 -3.72
N TYR A 193 32.07 13.67 -3.07
CA TYR A 193 32.23 12.34 -3.65
C TYR A 193 30.92 11.69 -4.10
N ILE A 194 29.73 12.22 -3.78
CA ILE A 194 28.44 11.66 -4.21
C ILE A 194 27.93 12.42 -5.43
N ALA A 195 27.65 11.69 -6.51
CA ALA A 195 26.89 12.17 -7.65
C ALA A 195 25.38 11.99 -7.47
N LEU A 196 24.97 10.83 -6.89
CA LEU A 196 23.60 10.45 -6.57
C LEU A 196 23.60 9.53 -5.36
N ALA A 197 22.74 9.77 -4.41
CA ALA A 197 22.39 8.84 -3.35
C ALA A 197 20.94 8.42 -3.51
N PHE A 198 20.67 7.13 -3.69
CA PHE A 198 19.31 6.60 -3.83
C PHE A 198 19.09 5.50 -2.78
N MET A 199 18.23 5.78 -1.82
CA MET A 199 17.84 4.79 -0.82
C MET A 199 16.42 4.31 -1.09
N THR A 200 16.19 3.02 -0.91
CA THR A 200 14.84 2.44 -1.00
C THR A 200 14.54 1.56 0.21
N GLY A 201 13.31 1.68 0.70
CA GLY A 201 12.82 0.95 1.87
C GLY A 201 11.29 1.02 1.97
N ILE A 202 10.77 0.65 3.12
CA ILE A 202 9.34 0.75 3.44
C ILE A 202 9.06 2.00 4.25
N LEU A 203 9.87 2.24 5.28
CA LEU A 203 9.68 3.33 6.22
C LEU A 203 10.35 4.63 5.73
N PRO A 204 9.78 5.81 6.02
CA PRO A 204 10.44 7.08 5.75
C PRO A 204 11.62 7.33 6.71
N ILE A 205 12.57 8.18 6.30
CA ILE A 205 13.68 8.63 7.16
C ILE A 205 13.13 9.65 8.17
N LYS A 206 12.31 9.26 9.11
CA LYS A 206 11.84 10.22 10.12
C LYS A 206 12.62 10.13 11.43
N LYS A 207 12.66 11.24 12.09
CA LYS A 207 13.04 11.61 13.46
C LYS A 207 13.43 10.43 14.37
N PHE A 208 14.67 10.00 14.32
CA PHE A 208 15.24 9.26 15.41
C PHE A 208 15.58 10.25 16.54
N LYS A 209 14.91 10.18 17.70
CA LYS A 209 15.09 11.08 18.85
C LYS A 209 15.02 12.56 18.51
N THR A 210 14.06 13.21 18.08
CA THR A 210 13.92 14.67 17.88
C THR A 210 14.73 15.31 16.74
N GLN A 211 15.71 14.65 16.12
CA GLN A 211 16.43 15.17 14.97
C GLN A 211 16.37 14.19 13.80
N SER A 212 16.11 14.70 12.59
CA SER A 212 16.23 13.90 11.38
C SER A 212 17.65 13.36 11.27
N ALA A 213 17.79 12.02 11.14
CA ALA A 213 19.09 11.39 10.99
C ALA A 213 19.76 11.83 9.69
N LEU A 214 18.97 11.98 8.61
CA LEU A 214 19.41 12.28 7.25
C LEU A 214 18.48 13.35 6.63
N ASN A 215 18.54 14.57 7.15
CA ASN A 215 17.66 15.68 6.73
C ASN A 215 18.01 16.30 5.36
N ASN A 216 19.02 15.77 4.70
CA ASN A 216 19.46 16.18 3.37
C ASN A 216 18.86 15.32 2.25
N PHE A 217 18.07 14.29 2.58
CA PHE A 217 17.35 13.50 1.61
C PHE A 217 15.98 14.09 1.28
N ASP A 218 15.65 14.14 0.01
CA ASP A 218 14.29 14.32 -0.48
C ASP A 218 13.54 13.00 -0.32
N GLU A 219 12.49 13.00 0.51
CA GLU A 219 11.74 11.79 0.84
C GLU A 219 10.46 11.68 0.00
N TYR A 220 10.30 10.54 -0.66
CA TYR A 220 9.12 10.17 -1.44
C TYR A 220 8.44 8.97 -0.79
N THR A 221 7.29 9.19 -0.17
CA THR A 221 6.63 8.21 0.70
C THR A 221 5.21 7.87 0.23
N MET A 222 4.49 7.05 0.99
CA MET A 222 3.05 6.81 0.78
C MET A 222 2.19 8.01 1.13
N LEU A 223 2.70 8.96 1.92
CA LEU A 223 2.01 10.21 2.26
C LEU A 223 2.28 11.32 1.25
N ASP A 224 3.49 11.36 0.70
CA ASP A 224 3.91 12.30 -0.32
C ASP A 224 4.87 11.59 -1.28
N SER A 225 4.35 11.22 -2.43
CA SER A 225 5.09 10.47 -3.45
C SER A 225 5.76 11.37 -4.50
N GLY A 226 5.40 12.64 -4.54
CA GLY A 226 5.95 13.63 -5.46
C GLY A 226 6.08 13.12 -6.89
N VAL A 227 7.19 13.49 -7.52
CA VAL A 227 7.49 13.10 -8.92
C VAL A 227 7.79 11.60 -9.12
N LEU A 228 8.03 10.84 -8.05
CA LEU A 228 8.30 9.41 -8.14
C LEU A 228 7.04 8.54 -8.20
N ALA A 229 5.86 9.12 -8.04
CA ALA A 229 4.58 8.41 -8.05
C ALA A 229 4.42 7.38 -9.19
N PRO A 230 4.67 7.71 -10.47
CA PRO A 230 4.42 6.78 -11.57
C PRO A 230 5.51 5.73 -11.77
N TYR A 231 6.65 5.84 -11.10
CA TYR A 231 7.82 5.00 -11.39
C TYR A 231 7.95 3.79 -10.47
N ILE A 232 7.25 3.76 -9.33
CA ILE A 232 7.34 2.67 -8.36
C ILE A 232 5.94 2.18 -8.03
N GLY A 233 5.63 0.97 -8.46
CA GLY A 233 4.29 0.44 -8.63
C GLY A 233 3.82 0.50 -10.09
N PHE A 234 2.65 -0.03 -10.40
CA PHE A 234 2.04 0.07 -11.72
C PHE A 234 0.96 1.15 -11.73
N THR A 235 0.98 2.02 -12.72
CA THR A 235 -0.08 3.02 -12.92
C THR A 235 -1.33 2.39 -13.54
N GLU A 236 -2.49 3.04 -13.39
CA GLU A 236 -3.74 2.57 -13.99
C GLU A 236 -3.62 2.36 -15.52
N SER A 237 -2.93 3.25 -16.22
CA SER A 237 -2.74 3.12 -17.67
C SER A 237 -1.94 1.88 -18.06
N GLU A 238 -0.91 1.55 -17.29
CA GLU A 238 -0.12 0.34 -17.51
C GLU A 238 -0.92 -0.93 -17.20
N VAL A 239 -1.72 -0.90 -16.13
CA VAL A 239 -2.60 -2.02 -15.77
C VAL A 239 -3.68 -2.25 -16.83
N ARG A 240 -4.25 -1.20 -17.43
CA ARG A 240 -5.19 -1.33 -18.55
C ARG A 240 -4.57 -2.05 -19.74
N VAL A 241 -3.35 -1.67 -20.12
CA VAL A 241 -2.62 -2.36 -21.22
C VAL A 241 -2.38 -3.84 -20.89
N LEU A 242 -2.04 -4.15 -19.64
CA LEU A 242 -1.90 -5.55 -19.20
C LEU A 242 -3.23 -6.31 -19.24
N CYS A 243 -4.34 -5.69 -18.80
CA CYS A 243 -5.68 -6.29 -18.87
C CYS A 243 -6.06 -6.64 -20.31
N GLU A 244 -5.83 -5.73 -21.26
CA GLU A 244 -6.07 -5.98 -22.69
C GLU A 244 -5.22 -7.15 -23.19
N LYS A 245 -3.90 -7.13 -22.90
CA LYS A 245 -2.96 -8.18 -23.34
C LYS A 245 -3.30 -9.57 -22.80
N TYR A 246 -3.72 -9.65 -21.53
CA TYR A 246 -4.00 -10.92 -20.84
C TYR A 246 -5.49 -11.25 -20.76
N HIS A 247 -6.36 -10.50 -21.46
CA HIS A 247 -7.80 -10.71 -21.53
C HIS A 247 -8.46 -10.78 -20.13
N LYS A 248 -8.13 -9.79 -19.26
CA LYS A 248 -8.73 -9.64 -17.93
C LYS A 248 -9.70 -8.47 -17.90
N ASP A 249 -10.80 -8.62 -17.16
CA ASP A 249 -11.70 -7.52 -16.91
C ASP A 249 -11.02 -6.47 -16.04
N PHE A 250 -10.84 -5.28 -16.61
CA PHE A 250 -10.20 -4.18 -15.89
C PHE A 250 -11.01 -3.72 -14.66
N ALA A 251 -12.34 -3.75 -14.72
CA ALA A 251 -13.18 -3.34 -13.59
C ALA A 251 -12.97 -4.27 -12.39
N GLU A 252 -12.80 -5.56 -12.65
CA GLU A 252 -12.51 -6.54 -11.61
C GLU A 252 -11.08 -6.40 -11.06
N VAL A 253 -10.08 -6.22 -11.94
CA VAL A 253 -8.69 -5.94 -11.53
C VAL A 253 -8.61 -4.68 -10.68
N LYS A 254 -9.31 -3.61 -11.07
CA LYS A 254 -9.40 -2.36 -10.32
C LYS A 254 -9.99 -2.60 -8.92
N ARG A 255 -11.07 -3.31 -8.81
CA ARG A 255 -11.74 -3.62 -7.54
C ARG A 255 -10.84 -4.39 -6.57
N TRP A 256 -10.08 -5.34 -7.10
CA TRP A 256 -9.22 -6.19 -6.29
C TRP A 256 -7.89 -5.55 -5.88
N TYR A 257 -7.30 -4.67 -6.71
CA TYR A 257 -5.89 -4.30 -6.56
C TYR A 257 -5.60 -2.80 -6.68
N ASP A 258 -6.60 -1.93 -6.98
CA ASP A 258 -6.44 -0.47 -6.97
C ASP A 258 -6.52 0.09 -5.54
N GLY A 259 -6.41 1.38 -5.40
CA GLY A 259 -6.79 2.14 -4.21
C GLY A 259 -5.69 3.01 -3.62
N TYR A 260 -4.48 2.97 -4.14
CA TYR A 260 -3.45 3.93 -3.73
C TYR A 260 -3.43 5.12 -4.68
N GLN A 261 -3.83 6.29 -4.18
CA GLN A 261 -3.71 7.55 -4.92
C GLN A 261 -2.43 8.26 -4.53
N LEU A 262 -1.44 8.26 -5.42
CA LEU A 262 -0.12 8.82 -5.18
C LEU A 262 0.20 9.88 -6.23
N GLY A 263 0.36 11.14 -5.82
CA GLY A 263 0.73 12.23 -6.73
C GLY A 263 -0.20 12.40 -7.95
N GLY A 264 -1.49 12.11 -7.79
CA GLY A 264 -2.49 12.18 -8.86
C GLY A 264 -2.60 10.90 -9.72
N TYR A 265 -1.82 9.86 -9.42
CA TYR A 265 -1.88 8.56 -10.09
C TYR A 265 -2.59 7.52 -9.23
N HIS A 266 -3.40 6.67 -9.86
CA HIS A 266 -3.80 5.39 -9.30
C HIS A 266 -2.64 4.41 -9.45
N VAL A 267 -2.13 3.90 -8.34
CA VAL A 267 -0.95 3.02 -8.31
C VAL A 267 -1.34 1.68 -7.72
N TYR A 268 -0.96 0.63 -8.41
CA TYR A 268 -1.26 -0.77 -8.09
C TYR A 268 -0.01 -1.49 -7.60
N ASN A 269 -0.20 -2.49 -6.74
CA ASN A 269 0.88 -3.39 -6.37
C ASN A 269 1.26 -4.29 -7.57
N PRO A 270 2.51 -4.23 -8.09
CA PRO A 270 2.93 -5.03 -9.24
C PRO A 270 2.78 -6.53 -9.01
N ARG A 271 3.05 -7.03 -7.80
CA ARG A 271 2.97 -8.47 -7.49
C ARG A 271 1.55 -9.00 -7.64
N ALA A 272 0.57 -8.25 -7.17
CA ALA A 272 -0.84 -8.62 -7.27
C ALA A 272 -1.30 -8.60 -8.74
N VAL A 273 -0.97 -7.54 -9.47
CA VAL A 273 -1.32 -7.42 -10.89
C VAL A 273 -0.67 -8.53 -11.72
N VAL A 274 0.64 -8.77 -11.59
CA VAL A 274 1.33 -9.86 -12.28
C VAL A 274 0.72 -11.21 -11.90
N GLY A 275 0.38 -11.41 -10.62
CA GLY A 275 -0.24 -12.63 -10.13
C GLY A 275 -1.56 -12.93 -10.84
N VAL A 276 -2.48 -11.98 -10.94
CA VAL A 276 -3.78 -12.18 -11.60
C VAL A 276 -3.65 -12.31 -13.12
N MET A 277 -2.71 -11.58 -13.75
CA MET A 277 -2.47 -11.71 -15.20
C MET A 277 -2.05 -13.13 -15.55
N LEU A 278 -1.08 -13.69 -14.83
CA LEU A 278 -0.49 -15.00 -15.15
C LEU A 278 -1.36 -16.18 -14.67
N ARG A 279 -2.00 -16.06 -13.50
CA ARG A 279 -2.76 -17.17 -12.90
C ARG A 279 -4.26 -17.12 -13.22
N GLY A 280 -4.79 -15.95 -13.53
CA GLY A 280 -6.21 -15.77 -13.86
C GLY A 280 -7.17 -15.77 -12.68
N THR A 281 -6.71 -15.99 -11.44
CA THR A 281 -7.53 -16.08 -10.24
C THR A 281 -7.46 -14.79 -9.45
N PHE A 282 -8.60 -14.23 -9.10
CA PHE A 282 -8.70 -13.07 -8.21
C PHE A 282 -8.62 -13.54 -6.75
N GLN A 283 -7.53 -13.23 -6.08
CA GLN A 283 -7.24 -13.62 -4.69
C GLN A 283 -6.19 -12.70 -4.09
N SER A 284 -5.91 -12.82 -2.78
CA SER A 284 -4.75 -12.15 -2.22
C SER A 284 -3.45 -12.83 -2.69
N TYR A 285 -2.61 -12.05 -3.35
CA TYR A 285 -1.23 -12.40 -3.66
C TYR A 285 -0.25 -11.82 -2.64
N TRP A 286 -0.76 -11.00 -1.74
CA TRP A 286 0.01 -10.39 -0.66
C TRP A 286 0.27 -11.39 0.47
N SER A 287 -0.76 -12.13 0.91
CA SER A 287 -0.73 -13.06 2.04
C SER A 287 0.16 -14.29 1.86
N GLN A 288 0.45 -14.68 0.62
CA GLN A 288 1.26 -15.87 0.33
C GLN A 288 2.67 -15.87 0.97
N THR A 289 3.00 -14.87 1.79
CA THR A 289 4.31 -14.67 2.42
C THR A 289 4.26 -14.17 3.87
N GLY A 290 3.19 -14.44 4.61
CA GLY A 290 3.13 -14.15 6.05
C GLY A 290 3.00 -12.64 6.40
N THR A 291 2.46 -11.82 5.51
CA THR A 291 2.40 -10.36 5.73
C THR A 291 1.32 -9.92 6.71
N TYR A 292 0.22 -10.67 6.88
CA TYR A 292 -0.81 -10.33 7.87
C TYR A 292 -0.31 -10.42 9.32
N GLU A 293 0.70 -11.24 9.62
CA GLU A 293 1.36 -11.28 10.92
C GLU A 293 1.90 -9.91 11.36
N SER A 294 2.23 -9.04 10.41
CA SER A 294 2.70 -7.68 10.69
C SER A 294 1.57 -6.73 11.12
N ILE A 295 0.31 -7.02 10.75
CA ILE A 295 -0.84 -6.18 11.14
C ILE A 295 -1.24 -6.48 12.58
N ILE A 296 -1.20 -7.75 12.99
CA ILE A 296 -1.72 -8.23 14.28
C ILE A 296 -1.19 -7.43 15.48
N PRO A 297 0.13 -7.20 15.64
CA PRO A 297 0.63 -6.40 16.75
C PRO A 297 0.12 -4.97 16.74
N LEU A 298 -0.08 -4.37 15.55
CA LEU A 298 -0.50 -2.99 15.39
C LEU A 298 -1.99 -2.82 15.73
N ILE A 299 -2.86 -3.69 15.22
CA ILE A 299 -4.30 -3.61 15.50
C ILE A 299 -4.66 -3.99 16.93
N ASN A 300 -3.81 -4.79 17.59
CA ASN A 300 -4.00 -5.18 18.99
C ASN A 300 -3.52 -4.13 20.00
N MET A 301 -2.94 -3.01 19.54
CA MET A 301 -2.60 -1.92 20.45
C MET A 301 -3.87 -1.31 21.04
N ASN A 302 -3.89 -1.18 22.37
CA ASN A 302 -5.07 -0.71 23.10
C ASN A 302 -5.14 0.84 23.12
N PHE A 303 -5.31 1.46 21.93
CA PHE A 303 -5.58 2.89 21.82
C PHE A 303 -7.08 3.15 21.65
N ASP A 304 -7.58 4.15 22.38
CA ASP A 304 -8.99 4.53 22.31
C ASP A 304 -9.43 4.84 20.87
N GLY A 305 -10.50 4.19 20.43
CA GLY A 305 -11.09 4.32 19.10
C GLY A 305 -10.32 3.64 17.95
N LEU A 306 -9.19 2.98 18.20
CA LEU A 306 -8.45 2.25 17.13
C LEU A 306 -9.29 1.15 16.53
N LYS A 307 -9.90 0.31 17.37
CA LYS A 307 -10.76 -0.80 16.93
C LYS A 307 -11.96 -0.30 16.14
N THR A 308 -12.63 0.74 16.63
CA THR A 308 -13.77 1.37 15.96
C THR A 308 -13.39 1.88 14.57
N ASP A 309 -12.25 2.55 14.45
CA ASP A 309 -11.76 3.08 13.17
C ASP A 309 -11.45 1.94 12.18
N ILE A 310 -10.88 0.82 12.65
CA ILE A 310 -10.61 -0.36 11.79
C ILE A 310 -11.92 -0.96 11.28
N VAL A 311 -12.92 -1.14 12.15
CA VAL A 311 -14.25 -1.64 11.76
C VAL A 311 -14.91 -0.69 10.76
N THR A 312 -14.81 0.63 10.99
CA THR A 312 -15.31 1.65 10.07
C THR A 312 -14.65 1.55 8.69
N MET A 313 -13.33 1.36 8.64
CA MET A 313 -12.63 1.19 7.36
C MET A 313 -12.94 -0.15 6.68
N LEU A 314 -13.14 -1.23 7.44
CA LEU A 314 -13.59 -2.52 6.91
C LEU A 314 -14.98 -2.41 6.30
N SER A 315 -15.85 -1.62 6.86
CA SER A 315 -17.18 -1.32 6.30
C SER A 315 -17.13 -0.42 5.06
N GLY A 316 -15.95 0.10 4.71
CA GLY A 316 -15.70 0.83 3.48
C GLY A 316 -15.68 2.35 3.61
N ASP A 317 -15.85 2.87 4.81
CA ASP A 317 -15.72 4.29 5.09
C ASP A 317 -14.27 4.68 5.33
N ALA A 318 -13.96 5.97 5.24
CA ALA A 318 -12.64 6.51 5.53
C ALA A 318 -12.65 7.19 6.91
N VAL A 319 -11.52 7.13 7.62
CA VAL A 319 -11.35 7.70 8.96
C VAL A 319 -10.29 8.80 8.98
N LEU A 320 -10.45 9.81 9.83
CA LEU A 320 -9.48 10.89 9.98
C LEU A 320 -8.18 10.37 10.60
N VAL A 321 -7.05 10.62 9.94
CA VAL A 321 -5.72 10.25 10.43
C VAL A 321 -4.76 11.44 10.36
N ARG A 322 -4.23 11.82 11.52
CA ARG A 322 -3.23 12.89 11.66
C ARG A 322 -1.84 12.28 11.70
N THR A 323 -1.04 12.50 10.66
CA THR A 323 0.27 11.85 10.48
C THR A 323 1.45 12.56 11.16
N ASN A 324 1.23 13.74 11.76
CA ASN A 324 2.30 14.62 12.25
C ASN A 324 3.06 14.11 13.48
N SER A 325 2.43 13.27 14.32
CA SER A 325 3.01 12.74 15.55
C SER A 325 3.83 11.47 15.36
N TYR A 326 3.68 10.82 14.19
CA TYR A 326 4.31 9.54 13.92
C TYR A 326 5.84 9.61 14.00
N GLN A 327 6.42 8.67 14.73
CA GLN A 327 7.86 8.46 14.84
C GLN A 327 8.18 7.09 14.23
N ASN A 328 9.16 7.08 13.37
CA ASN A 328 9.49 5.90 12.55
C ASN A 328 10.44 4.94 13.28
N ASP A 329 10.12 4.53 14.49
CA ASP A 329 10.93 3.58 15.27
C ASP A 329 10.23 2.23 15.51
N MET A 330 9.02 2.05 14.97
CA MET A 330 8.17 0.86 15.12
C MET A 330 7.89 0.43 16.58
N VAL A 331 8.26 1.25 17.55
CA VAL A 331 8.11 0.98 19.00
C VAL A 331 7.35 2.10 19.71
N THR A 332 7.55 3.35 19.29
CA THR A 332 6.99 4.52 19.98
C THR A 332 5.67 4.94 19.36
N PHE A 333 4.59 4.23 19.67
CA PHE A 333 3.24 4.62 19.30
C PHE A 333 2.59 5.36 20.48
N LYS A 334 2.10 6.57 20.28
CA LYS A 334 1.51 7.44 21.32
C LYS A 334 -0.02 7.44 21.27
N ASN A 335 -0.59 7.14 20.11
CA ASN A 335 -2.03 7.20 19.85
C ASN A 335 -2.39 6.37 18.61
N LYS A 336 -3.69 6.19 18.35
CA LYS A 336 -4.19 5.45 17.19
C LYS A 336 -3.73 6.00 15.84
N HIS A 337 -3.48 7.30 15.73
CA HIS A 337 -3.04 7.92 14.48
C HIS A 337 -1.62 7.50 14.09
N ASP A 338 -0.74 7.26 15.10
CA ASP A 338 0.61 6.74 14.85
C ASP A 338 0.54 5.31 14.30
N VAL A 339 -0.33 4.46 14.87
CA VAL A 339 -0.57 3.10 14.37
C VAL A 339 -1.08 3.12 12.93
N MET A 340 -2.08 3.96 12.66
CA MET A 340 -2.63 4.08 11.30
C MET A 340 -1.63 4.64 10.30
N THR A 341 -0.78 5.59 10.71
CA THR A 341 0.31 6.10 9.86
C THR A 341 1.32 5.00 9.52
N SER A 342 1.64 4.14 10.50
CA SER A 342 2.47 2.96 10.24
C SER A 342 1.81 2.02 9.21
N LEU A 343 0.51 1.73 9.37
CA LEU A 343 -0.25 0.91 8.42
C LEU A 343 -0.30 1.53 7.00
N ILE A 344 -0.31 2.87 6.88
CA ILE A 344 -0.21 3.55 5.59
C ILE A 344 1.16 3.29 4.95
N HIS A 345 2.26 3.45 5.69
CA HIS A 345 3.61 3.20 5.15
C HIS A 345 3.83 1.73 4.81
N LEU A 346 3.27 0.81 5.59
CA LEU A 346 3.31 -0.62 5.31
C LEU A 346 2.42 -1.03 4.13
N GLY A 347 1.51 -0.15 3.68
CA GLY A 347 0.62 -0.37 2.53
C GLY A 347 -0.71 -1.04 2.87
N TYR A 348 -1.03 -1.19 4.13
CA TYR A 348 -2.34 -1.73 4.53
C TYR A 348 -3.46 -0.68 4.49
N LEU A 349 -3.11 0.59 4.56
CA LEU A 349 -4.06 1.69 4.38
C LEU A 349 -3.61 2.59 3.22
N ALA A 350 -4.57 3.10 2.48
CA ALA A 350 -4.39 4.23 1.59
C ALA A 350 -4.69 5.54 2.34
N TYR A 351 -4.20 6.65 1.83
CA TYR A 351 -4.33 7.95 2.49
C TYR A 351 -4.67 9.05 1.48
N GLU A 352 -5.72 9.79 1.76
CA GLU A 352 -6.09 11.00 1.04
C GLU A 352 -5.55 12.22 1.80
N GLN A 353 -4.54 12.85 1.23
CA GLN A 353 -3.79 13.93 1.89
C GLN A 353 -4.64 15.19 2.13
N GLN A 354 -5.52 15.55 1.19
CA GLN A 354 -6.33 16.77 1.30
C GLN A 354 -7.37 16.67 2.41
N GLU A 355 -8.02 15.53 2.53
CA GLU A 355 -9.03 15.26 3.56
C GLU A 355 -8.43 14.70 4.86
N GLN A 356 -7.15 14.35 4.87
CA GLN A 356 -6.46 13.68 5.98
C GLN A 356 -7.17 12.38 6.41
N LYS A 357 -7.68 11.62 5.45
CA LYS A 357 -8.42 10.39 5.69
C LYS A 357 -7.64 9.17 5.21
N ALA A 358 -7.71 8.10 6.00
CA ALA A 358 -7.21 6.78 5.64
C ALA A 358 -8.37 5.82 5.40
N TYR A 359 -8.17 4.86 4.52
CA TYR A 359 -9.13 3.82 4.18
C TYR A 359 -8.42 2.54 3.71
N ILE A 360 -9.13 1.41 3.74
CA ILE A 360 -8.64 0.16 3.19
C ILE A 360 -8.72 0.24 1.65
N PRO A 361 -7.58 0.09 0.92
CA PRO A 361 -7.53 0.44 -0.50
C PRO A 361 -8.36 -0.47 -1.41
N ASN A 362 -8.42 -1.78 -1.13
CA ASN A 362 -8.97 -2.75 -2.07
C ASN A 362 -9.36 -4.08 -1.39
N GLU A 363 -9.94 -5.01 -2.16
CA GLU A 363 -10.39 -6.31 -1.66
C GLU A 363 -9.23 -7.22 -1.22
N GLU A 364 -8.06 -7.12 -1.85
CA GLU A 364 -6.88 -7.88 -1.43
C GLU A 364 -6.50 -7.53 0.02
N VAL A 365 -6.30 -6.24 0.30
CA VAL A 365 -5.91 -5.76 1.63
C VAL A 365 -7.02 -5.94 2.65
N ARG A 366 -8.29 -5.80 2.23
CA ARG A 366 -9.44 -6.07 3.10
C ARG A 366 -9.43 -7.50 3.61
N SER A 367 -9.15 -8.47 2.74
CA SER A 367 -9.04 -9.88 3.14
C SER A 367 -7.96 -10.10 4.19
N GLU A 368 -6.83 -9.37 4.10
CA GLU A 368 -5.76 -9.46 5.10
C GLU A 368 -6.21 -8.95 6.48
N PHE A 369 -6.97 -7.84 6.52
CA PHE A 369 -7.53 -7.36 7.79
C PHE A 369 -8.51 -8.35 8.39
N VAL A 370 -9.39 -8.94 7.57
CA VAL A 370 -10.35 -9.95 8.05
C VAL A 370 -9.61 -11.15 8.63
N ASN A 371 -8.63 -11.69 7.91
CA ASN A 371 -7.82 -12.82 8.39
C ASN A 371 -7.08 -12.49 9.71
N ALA A 372 -6.48 -11.30 9.78
CA ALA A 372 -5.79 -10.86 10.98
C ALA A 372 -6.73 -10.72 12.19
N LEU A 373 -7.96 -10.28 11.98
CA LEU A 373 -8.97 -10.15 13.02
C LEU A 373 -9.54 -11.50 13.47
N GLU A 374 -9.66 -12.47 12.55
CA GLU A 374 -10.08 -13.86 12.89
C GLU A 374 -9.05 -14.58 13.75
N GLU A 375 -7.75 -14.31 13.56
CA GLU A 375 -6.69 -14.89 14.40
C GLU A 375 -6.51 -14.18 15.74
N THR A 376 -6.92 -12.93 15.83
CA THR A 376 -6.89 -12.20 17.10
C THR A 376 -8.17 -12.50 17.86
N ALA A 377 -8.08 -13.01 19.09
CA ALA A 377 -9.24 -13.21 19.97
C ALA A 377 -9.84 -11.84 20.43
N TRP A 378 -10.36 -11.07 19.48
CA TRP A 378 -11.19 -9.92 19.81
C TRP A 378 -12.60 -10.43 20.10
N ASP A 379 -12.93 -10.68 21.35
CA ASP A 379 -14.26 -11.14 21.75
C ASP A 379 -15.36 -10.23 21.19
N GLU A 380 -15.14 -8.92 21.21
CA GLU A 380 -16.04 -7.91 20.62
C GLU A 380 -16.19 -8.07 19.09
N PHE A 381 -15.13 -8.47 18.39
CA PHE A 381 -15.18 -8.68 16.94
C PHE A 381 -15.83 -10.00 16.56
N ALA A 382 -15.64 -11.05 17.35
CA ALA A 382 -16.31 -12.34 17.16
C ALA A 382 -17.82 -12.20 17.35
N ASP A 383 -18.26 -11.48 18.39
CA ASP A 383 -19.68 -11.16 18.62
C ASP A 383 -20.26 -10.31 17.48
N PHE A 384 -19.49 -9.34 17.02
CA PHE A 384 -19.87 -8.50 15.90
C PHE A 384 -19.97 -9.29 14.57
N GLN A 385 -18.99 -10.15 14.25
CA GLN A 385 -19.07 -11.02 13.08
C GLN A 385 -20.28 -11.96 13.14
N ARG A 386 -20.55 -12.52 14.32
CA ARG A 386 -21.73 -13.37 14.53
C ARG A 386 -23.00 -12.60 14.23
N LEU A 387 -23.15 -11.40 14.80
CA LEU A 387 -24.31 -10.55 14.60
C LEU A 387 -24.47 -10.12 13.14
N SER A 388 -23.41 -9.72 12.48
CA SER A 388 -23.41 -9.37 11.06
C SER A 388 -23.77 -10.56 10.15
N ARG A 389 -23.33 -11.77 10.50
CA ARG A 389 -23.73 -13.01 9.79
C ARG A 389 -25.20 -13.32 9.99
N GLU A 390 -25.71 -13.12 11.19
CA GLU A 390 -27.14 -13.29 11.49
C GLU A 390 -27.99 -12.29 10.70
N VAL A 391 -27.56 -11.00 10.58
CA VAL A 391 -28.24 -10.01 9.74
C VAL A 391 -28.29 -10.46 8.28
N LEU A 392 -27.16 -10.91 7.72
CA LEU A 392 -27.11 -11.40 6.35
C LEU A 392 -28.02 -12.60 6.15
N ASN A 393 -27.99 -13.61 7.03
CA ASN A 393 -28.83 -14.79 6.94
C ASN A 393 -30.31 -14.43 7.02
N ALA A 394 -30.70 -13.60 8.00
CA ALA A 394 -32.08 -13.13 8.12
C ALA A 394 -32.54 -12.36 6.85
N THR A 395 -31.66 -11.58 6.22
CA THR A 395 -31.95 -10.91 4.96
C THR A 395 -32.18 -11.93 3.83
N LEU A 396 -31.34 -12.95 3.72
CA LEU A 396 -31.47 -14.01 2.71
C LEU A 396 -32.72 -14.87 2.93
N ASP A 397 -33.09 -15.11 4.20
CA ASP A 397 -34.30 -15.81 4.60
C ASP A 397 -35.58 -14.93 4.51
N MET A 398 -35.41 -13.64 4.16
CA MET A 398 -36.48 -12.63 4.06
C MET A 398 -37.19 -12.39 5.41
N ASP A 399 -36.54 -12.61 6.53
CA ASP A 399 -37.07 -12.33 7.88
C ASP A 399 -36.86 -10.85 8.25
N ALA A 400 -37.79 -10.02 7.86
CA ALA A 400 -37.72 -8.56 8.04
C ALA A 400 -37.67 -8.14 9.52
N ASP A 401 -38.39 -8.84 10.40
CA ASP A 401 -38.44 -8.54 11.84
C ASP A 401 -37.10 -8.86 12.51
N ALA A 402 -36.48 -9.99 12.14
CA ALA A 402 -35.16 -10.34 12.62
C ALA A 402 -34.11 -9.34 12.14
N VAL A 403 -34.13 -8.92 10.86
CA VAL A 403 -33.23 -7.90 10.33
C VAL A 403 -33.36 -6.59 11.10
N ALA A 404 -34.59 -6.10 11.33
CA ALA A 404 -34.83 -4.85 12.07
C ALA A 404 -34.27 -4.93 13.51
N SER A 405 -34.55 -6.01 14.23
CA SER A 405 -34.07 -6.24 15.61
C SER A 405 -32.55 -6.34 15.69
N MET A 406 -31.90 -7.00 14.73
CA MET A 406 -30.44 -7.14 14.72
C MET A 406 -29.74 -5.84 14.35
N ILE A 407 -30.28 -5.05 13.42
CA ILE A 407 -29.76 -3.70 13.11
C ILE A 407 -29.87 -2.79 14.34
N GLU A 408 -30.95 -2.91 15.11
CA GLU A 408 -31.08 -2.18 16.38
C GLU A 408 -29.99 -2.55 17.38
N LYS A 409 -29.65 -3.83 17.53
CA LYS A 409 -28.54 -4.27 18.37
C LYS A 409 -27.21 -3.70 17.90
N VAL A 410 -26.91 -3.79 16.59
CA VAL A 410 -25.70 -3.17 16.02
C VAL A 410 -25.66 -1.69 16.32
N HIS A 411 -26.79 -1.00 16.17
CA HIS A 411 -26.88 0.41 16.49
C HIS A 411 -26.56 0.69 17.96
N MET A 412 -27.12 -0.06 18.90
CA MET A 412 -26.92 0.18 20.34
C MET A 412 -25.50 -0.17 20.80
N GLU A 413 -24.90 -1.24 20.29
CA GLU A 413 -23.61 -1.73 20.76
C GLU A 413 -22.42 -0.99 20.12
N TYR A 414 -22.53 -0.59 18.85
CA TYR A 414 -21.37 -0.08 18.09
C TYR A 414 -21.43 1.41 17.72
N THR A 415 -22.52 2.12 18.06
CA THR A 415 -22.67 3.53 17.69
C THR A 415 -22.58 4.52 18.83
N SER A 416 -22.13 4.11 20.01
CA SER A 416 -21.91 5.04 21.13
C SER A 416 -20.97 6.22 20.82
N ALA A 417 -20.15 6.12 19.76
CA ALA A 417 -19.25 7.16 19.27
C ALA A 417 -19.80 7.96 18.07
N ILE A 418 -20.88 7.51 17.43
CA ILE A 418 -21.48 8.18 16.27
C ILE A 418 -22.70 8.98 16.76
N GLN A 419 -22.69 10.29 16.55
CA GLN A 419 -23.90 11.09 16.78
C GLN A 419 -24.96 10.68 15.75
N TYR A 420 -25.96 9.91 16.20
CA TYR A 420 -27.03 9.36 15.38
C TYR A 420 -28.10 10.42 15.13
N ASN A 421 -27.90 11.24 14.13
CA ASN A 421 -28.73 12.44 13.90
C ASN A 421 -29.41 12.47 12.53
N ASP A 422 -29.03 11.64 11.56
CA ASP A 422 -29.47 11.70 10.19
C ASP A 422 -29.38 10.35 9.45
N GLU A 423 -29.80 10.34 8.19
CA GLU A 423 -29.78 9.19 7.29
C GLU A 423 -28.35 8.68 7.01
N ASN A 424 -27.34 9.56 7.07
CA ASN A 424 -25.94 9.17 6.90
C ASN A 424 -25.44 8.31 8.08
N SER A 425 -25.90 8.62 9.29
CA SER A 425 -25.58 7.82 10.48
C SER A 425 -26.18 6.42 10.39
N LEU A 426 -27.43 6.29 9.89
CA LEU A 426 -28.07 5.01 9.61
C LEU A 426 -27.31 4.23 8.54
N SER A 427 -26.84 4.90 7.50
CA SER A 427 -26.00 4.31 6.46
C SER A 427 -24.73 3.68 7.02
N SER A 428 -24.04 4.33 7.96
CA SER A 428 -22.84 3.78 8.61
C SER A 428 -23.15 2.54 9.45
N VAL A 429 -24.25 2.54 10.22
CA VAL A 429 -24.70 1.36 10.98
C VAL A 429 -24.96 0.17 10.08
N LEU A 430 -25.61 0.39 8.94
CA LEU A 430 -25.91 -0.69 8.00
C LEU A 430 -24.65 -1.26 7.33
N THR A 431 -23.72 -0.39 7.00
CA THR A 431 -22.44 -0.87 6.44
C THR A 431 -21.75 -1.82 7.42
N VAL A 432 -21.81 -1.49 8.71
CA VAL A 432 -21.30 -2.32 9.80
C VAL A 432 -22.14 -3.60 9.94
N ALA A 433 -23.46 -3.50 9.95
CA ALA A 433 -24.39 -4.64 10.09
C ALA A 433 -24.22 -5.70 8.98
N TYR A 434 -23.85 -5.29 7.78
CA TYR A 434 -23.62 -6.18 6.64
C TYR A 434 -22.13 -6.49 6.37
N LEU A 435 -21.25 -6.31 7.34
CA LEU A 435 -19.80 -6.55 7.13
C LEU A 435 -19.51 -7.98 6.63
N CYS A 436 -20.14 -8.99 7.21
CA CYS A 436 -19.98 -10.39 6.79
C CYS A 436 -20.48 -10.67 5.37
N ALA A 437 -21.37 -9.84 4.83
CA ALA A 437 -21.79 -9.96 3.43
C ALA A 437 -20.60 -9.86 2.47
N MET A 438 -19.53 -9.15 2.83
CA MET A 438 -18.36 -8.99 1.99
C MET A 438 -17.56 -10.29 1.77
N GLN A 439 -17.85 -11.35 2.48
CA GLN A 439 -17.36 -12.68 2.17
C GLN A 439 -17.90 -13.18 0.82
N TYR A 440 -19.16 -12.91 0.52
CA TYR A 440 -19.91 -13.40 -0.64
C TYR A 440 -20.15 -12.32 -1.68
N TYR A 441 -20.17 -11.07 -1.27
CA TYR A 441 -20.43 -9.88 -2.07
C TYR A 441 -19.17 -9.02 -2.20
N PHE A 442 -19.16 -8.20 -3.23
CA PHE A 442 -18.22 -7.08 -3.31
C PHE A 442 -18.59 -6.00 -2.29
N LYS A 443 -17.65 -5.08 -2.03
CA LYS A 443 -17.95 -3.88 -1.23
C LYS A 443 -19.24 -3.24 -1.76
N PRO A 444 -20.22 -2.93 -0.88
CA PRO A 444 -21.46 -2.32 -1.33
C PRO A 444 -21.20 -0.99 -2.03
N VAL A 445 -21.86 -0.80 -3.17
CA VAL A 445 -21.84 0.46 -3.88
C VAL A 445 -22.87 1.36 -3.23
N ARG A 446 -22.43 2.49 -2.68
CA ARG A 446 -23.30 3.51 -2.07
C ARG A 446 -23.73 4.50 -3.15
N GLU A 447 -24.96 5.02 -3.03
CA GLU A 447 -25.54 5.99 -3.97
C GLU A 447 -25.36 5.55 -5.44
N MET A 448 -25.59 4.27 -5.71
CA MET A 448 -25.44 3.73 -7.06
C MET A 448 -26.52 4.32 -7.98
N PRO A 449 -26.14 4.94 -9.12
CA PRO A 449 -27.12 5.43 -10.08
C PRO A 449 -27.85 4.25 -10.74
N LEU A 450 -29.12 4.07 -10.41
CA LEU A 450 -29.98 3.00 -10.93
C LEU A 450 -31.33 3.57 -11.41
N GLY A 451 -31.76 3.12 -12.56
CA GLY A 451 -33.05 3.53 -13.11
C GLY A 451 -33.22 5.05 -13.19
N ARG A 452 -34.14 5.61 -12.42
CA ARG A 452 -34.45 7.06 -12.38
C ARG A 452 -33.95 7.75 -11.10
N GLY A 453 -32.96 7.17 -10.40
CA GLY A 453 -32.44 7.72 -9.13
C GLY A 453 -31.17 7.05 -8.69
N PHE A 454 -30.92 7.10 -7.38
CA PHE A 454 -29.77 6.50 -6.74
C PHE A 454 -30.27 5.56 -5.64
N ALA A 455 -29.74 4.34 -5.60
CA ALA A 455 -30.00 3.39 -4.53
C ALA A 455 -28.97 3.61 -3.42
N ASP A 456 -29.41 3.58 -2.16
CA ASP A 456 -28.53 3.87 -1.02
C ASP A 456 -27.41 2.83 -0.89
N PHE A 457 -27.73 1.53 -1.03
CA PHE A 457 -26.73 0.45 -1.09
C PHE A 457 -27.10 -0.62 -2.11
N VAL A 458 -26.08 -1.10 -2.81
CA VAL A 458 -26.18 -2.26 -3.69
C VAL A 458 -25.07 -3.23 -3.39
N PHE A 459 -25.44 -4.47 -3.04
CA PHE A 459 -24.51 -5.57 -2.84
C PHE A 459 -24.56 -6.47 -4.07
N ILE A 460 -23.46 -6.52 -4.81
CA ILE A 460 -23.32 -7.37 -6.00
C ILE A 460 -22.54 -8.62 -5.58
N PRO A 461 -23.07 -9.85 -5.79
CA PRO A 461 -22.36 -11.05 -5.44
C PRO A 461 -21.07 -11.20 -6.25
N LYS A 462 -20.02 -11.74 -5.62
CA LYS A 462 -18.78 -12.10 -6.33
C LYS A 462 -19.08 -13.19 -7.36
N GLN A 463 -18.38 -13.19 -8.47
CA GLN A 463 -18.64 -14.07 -9.61
C GLN A 463 -18.79 -15.55 -9.22
N TYR A 464 -17.97 -16.03 -8.29
CA TYR A 464 -18.05 -17.39 -7.77
C TYR A 464 -19.36 -17.71 -7.03
N TYR A 465 -19.99 -16.70 -6.43
CA TYR A 465 -21.20 -16.82 -5.62
C TYR A 465 -22.47 -16.32 -6.35
N ALA A 466 -22.35 -15.80 -7.57
CA ALA A 466 -23.45 -15.16 -8.30
C ALA A 466 -24.68 -16.07 -8.55
N HIS A 467 -24.49 -17.39 -8.60
CA HIS A 467 -25.59 -18.36 -8.75
C HIS A 467 -26.18 -18.81 -7.41
N SER A 468 -25.52 -18.51 -6.27
CA SER A 468 -25.93 -18.98 -4.94
C SER A 468 -26.44 -17.86 -4.05
N TYR A 469 -26.14 -16.61 -4.39
CA TYR A 469 -26.50 -15.43 -3.60
C TYR A 469 -27.20 -14.40 -4.49
N PRO A 470 -28.36 -13.88 -4.08
CA PRO A 470 -29.07 -12.80 -4.80
C PRO A 470 -28.29 -11.49 -4.68
N ALA A 471 -28.46 -10.56 -5.60
CA ALA A 471 -28.05 -9.18 -5.36
C ALA A 471 -28.95 -8.56 -4.28
N LEU A 472 -28.38 -7.71 -3.39
CA LEU A 472 -29.19 -7.00 -2.39
C LEU A 472 -29.25 -5.53 -2.78
N LEU A 473 -30.45 -4.98 -2.84
CA LEU A 473 -30.73 -3.57 -3.05
C LEU A 473 -31.38 -3.02 -1.80
N VAL A 474 -30.65 -2.17 -1.07
CA VAL A 474 -31.09 -1.63 0.22
C VAL A 474 -31.37 -0.15 0.07
N GLU A 475 -32.55 0.27 0.51
CA GLU A 475 -33.00 1.66 0.54
C GLU A 475 -33.32 2.07 1.97
N LEU A 476 -32.85 3.24 2.37
CA LEU A 476 -32.96 3.76 3.73
C LEU A 476 -34.04 4.83 3.84
N LYS A 477 -34.65 4.90 4.99
CA LYS A 477 -35.53 6.00 5.34
C LYS A 477 -35.30 6.41 6.80
N TRP A 478 -35.49 7.68 7.02
CA TRP A 478 -35.37 8.31 8.33
C TRP A 478 -36.70 8.98 8.69
N ASN A 479 -37.28 8.61 9.85
CA ASN A 479 -38.57 9.11 10.32
C ASN A 479 -39.75 8.94 9.30
N LYS A 480 -39.72 7.81 8.54
CA LYS A 480 -40.79 7.43 7.61
C LYS A 480 -41.32 6.03 7.96
N ASN A 481 -41.37 5.13 6.99
CA ASN A 481 -41.58 3.71 7.20
C ASN A 481 -40.87 2.90 6.12
N ALA A 482 -40.66 1.61 6.35
CA ALA A 482 -39.97 0.70 5.42
C ALA A 482 -40.73 0.57 4.09
N ASP A 483 -42.08 0.66 4.08
CA ASP A 483 -42.88 0.61 2.86
C ASP A 483 -42.62 1.80 1.95
N THR A 484 -42.25 2.95 2.50
CA THR A 484 -41.83 4.11 1.72
C THR A 484 -40.55 3.85 0.95
N ALA A 485 -39.60 3.11 1.55
CA ALA A 485 -38.38 2.67 0.87
C ALA A 485 -38.73 1.72 -0.27
N MET A 486 -39.55 0.70 -0.01
CA MET A 486 -40.00 -0.26 -1.01
C MET A 486 -40.73 0.40 -2.19
N LYS A 487 -41.61 1.40 -1.91
CA LYS A 487 -42.28 2.18 -2.94
C LYS A 487 -41.30 2.94 -3.83
N GLN A 488 -40.26 3.56 -3.23
CA GLN A 488 -39.22 4.27 -3.97
C GLN A 488 -38.44 3.32 -4.90
N ILE A 489 -38.03 2.15 -4.42
CA ILE A 489 -37.34 1.14 -5.22
C ILE A 489 -38.12 0.78 -6.47
N LYS A 490 -39.45 0.55 -6.32
CA LYS A 490 -40.34 0.17 -7.41
C LYS A 490 -40.59 1.33 -8.40
N GLU A 491 -40.90 2.53 -7.90
CA GLU A 491 -41.17 3.71 -8.73
C GLU A 491 -39.94 4.14 -9.56
N LYS A 492 -38.76 4.01 -9.00
CA LYS A 492 -37.51 4.38 -9.67
C LYS A 492 -36.96 3.28 -10.59
N LYS A 493 -37.56 2.08 -10.60
CA LYS A 493 -37.16 0.91 -11.43
C LYS A 493 -35.73 0.46 -11.22
N TYR A 494 -35.23 0.52 -10.00
CA TYR A 494 -33.87 0.11 -9.64
C TYR A 494 -33.51 -1.34 -10.01
N PRO A 495 -34.40 -2.35 -9.77
CA PRO A 495 -34.07 -3.76 -10.02
C PRO A 495 -33.75 -4.05 -11.48
N VAL A 496 -34.39 -3.38 -12.43
CA VAL A 496 -34.20 -3.60 -13.88
C VAL A 496 -32.76 -3.32 -14.30
N SER A 497 -32.07 -2.38 -13.61
CA SER A 497 -30.69 -2.03 -13.92
C SER A 497 -29.67 -3.04 -13.36
N LEU A 498 -30.08 -3.93 -12.44
CA LEU A 498 -29.23 -4.94 -11.82
C LEU A 498 -29.33 -6.34 -12.45
N GLN A 499 -30.20 -6.54 -13.43
CA GLN A 499 -30.45 -7.84 -14.08
C GLN A 499 -29.21 -8.49 -14.70
N ASN A 500 -28.21 -7.68 -15.05
CA ASN A 500 -26.97 -8.18 -15.62
C ASN A 500 -25.97 -8.74 -14.58
N PHE A 501 -26.26 -8.56 -13.29
CA PHE A 501 -25.32 -8.90 -12.19
C PHE A 501 -25.79 -10.10 -11.36
N ALA A 502 -27.08 -10.43 -11.37
CA ALA A 502 -27.65 -11.55 -10.63
C ALA A 502 -29.00 -11.97 -11.23
N ASP A 503 -29.31 -13.26 -11.10
CA ASP A 503 -30.58 -13.84 -11.55
C ASP A 503 -31.75 -13.45 -10.62
N GLU A 504 -31.43 -13.12 -9.38
CA GLU A 504 -32.35 -12.80 -8.31
C GLU A 504 -31.88 -11.57 -7.54
N ILE A 505 -32.81 -10.71 -7.14
CA ILE A 505 -32.54 -9.49 -6.38
C ILE A 505 -33.47 -9.45 -5.16
N LEU A 506 -32.92 -9.27 -3.96
CA LEU A 506 -33.71 -8.92 -2.78
C LEU A 506 -33.77 -7.41 -2.61
N LEU A 507 -34.97 -6.89 -2.50
CA LEU A 507 -35.27 -5.50 -2.25
C LEU A 507 -35.49 -5.33 -0.75
N VAL A 508 -34.66 -4.51 -0.11
CA VAL A 508 -34.68 -4.34 1.35
C VAL A 508 -34.92 -2.87 1.68
N GLY A 509 -36.06 -2.58 2.30
CA GLY A 509 -36.37 -1.26 2.81
C GLY A 509 -36.15 -1.19 4.30
N ILE A 510 -35.33 -0.26 4.78
CA ILE A 510 -35.01 -0.09 6.21
C ILE A 510 -35.34 1.34 6.62
N ASN A 511 -36.04 1.49 7.77
CA ASN A 511 -36.35 2.79 8.34
C ASN A 511 -35.97 2.83 9.83
N TYR A 512 -35.51 3.99 10.27
CA TYR A 512 -35.35 4.33 11.68
C TYR A 512 -36.27 5.46 12.08
N ASP A 513 -37.02 5.28 13.16
CA ASP A 513 -37.86 6.32 13.75
C ASP A 513 -37.19 6.90 14.99
N LYS A 514 -36.82 8.18 14.93
CA LYS A 514 -36.12 8.91 16.02
C LYS A 514 -36.98 9.05 17.29
N LYS A 515 -38.33 9.02 17.17
CA LYS A 515 -39.25 9.22 18.30
C LYS A 515 -39.40 7.92 19.10
N THR A 516 -39.64 6.80 18.42
CA THR A 516 -39.74 5.47 19.07
C THR A 516 -38.38 4.85 19.30
N LYS A 517 -37.33 5.27 18.57
CA LYS A 517 -36.00 4.70 18.51
C LYS A 517 -35.97 3.26 17.95
N GLU A 518 -36.95 2.91 17.14
CA GLU A 518 -37.11 1.59 16.57
C GLU A 518 -36.68 1.55 15.12
N HIS A 519 -36.15 0.41 14.70
CA HIS A 519 -35.91 0.09 13.31
C HIS A 519 -37.07 -0.74 12.76
N THR A 520 -37.41 -0.52 11.49
CA THR A 520 -38.38 -1.34 10.76
C THR A 520 -37.79 -1.75 9.42
N CYS A 521 -38.07 -2.99 9.00
CA CYS A 521 -37.59 -3.54 7.75
C CYS A 521 -38.75 -4.11 6.92
N SER A 522 -38.59 -4.09 5.60
CA SER A 522 -39.45 -4.77 4.64
C SER A 522 -38.57 -5.40 3.57
N ILE A 523 -38.85 -6.67 3.21
CA ILE A 523 -38.04 -7.40 2.24
C ILE A 523 -38.93 -8.01 1.19
N GLU A 524 -38.61 -7.80 -0.09
CA GLU A 524 -39.32 -8.41 -1.22
C GLU A 524 -38.35 -9.01 -2.22
N LYS A 525 -38.75 -10.04 -2.90
CA LYS A 525 -38.00 -10.74 -3.93
C LYS A 525 -38.35 -10.26 -5.33
N PHE A 526 -37.34 -9.96 -6.14
CA PHE A 526 -37.50 -9.66 -7.55
C PHE A 526 -36.75 -10.68 -8.40
N ILE A 527 -37.47 -11.39 -9.28
CA ILE A 527 -36.87 -12.40 -10.18
C ILE A 527 -36.65 -11.76 -11.55
N CYS A 528 -35.39 -11.80 -12.02
CA CYS A 528 -35.00 -11.28 -13.32
C CYS A 528 -35.61 -12.16 -14.44
N GLY A 529 -36.35 -11.57 -15.35
CA GLY A 529 -36.95 -12.30 -16.50
C GLY A 529 -38.43 -12.71 -16.37
N SER A 530 -39.09 -12.50 -15.23
CA SER A 530 -40.54 -12.61 -15.15
C SER A 530 -41.17 -11.30 -15.66
N ASN A 531 -41.62 -11.30 -16.91
CA ASN A 531 -42.49 -10.22 -17.43
C ASN A 531 -43.73 -10.10 -16.54
N GLN A 532 -43.85 -9.04 -15.78
CA GLN A 532 -45.12 -8.48 -15.34
C GLN A 532 -45.38 -7.13 -16.02
#